data_426696cfb9949701c970311947decae0
#
_entry.id   426696cfb9949701c970311947decae0
#
_cell.length_a   1.000
_cell.length_b   1.000
_cell.length_c   1.000
_cell.angle_alpha   90.00
_cell.angle_beta   90.00
_cell.angle_gamma   90.00
#
_symmetry.space_group_name_H-M   'P 1'
#
loop_
_entity.id
_entity.type
_entity.pdbx_description
1 polymer ?
#
loop_
_entity_poly.entity_id
_entity_poly.type
_entity_poly.pdbx_seq_one_letter_code
_entity_poly.pdbx_strand_id
1 'polypeptide(L)'
;LSKPYEPPIPPKPLPIDQNWALLGGRSPQEFMKAFWHKKPLLVRGAIPAYALAKAQNTPLDSPISAQTLFQFAQSADCESRLVHSKPWSLSAGPLSKKDIPKIEDTDWTILLQGMEAIHPAAAKILSWFRFIPDARLDDLMISIAGPGGGVGPHFDSYDVFLIQISGRRRWKISEQSDLSLKPSLPLKILKNFKAEYIWDLEPGDMLYLPPHIAHEGIALDPGCQTWSVGFRSPSYKELLQEGLWRLAESLEDLPHLSTYFADPLQNATDKAEQLPDELIKQVQEKLRTLKLQEIDTFLPGIAAYLSEPKPQAIFASKSHVTPFAFAQNLLKLTLVPHPQTRILSYGETVFCNGENMTQNEAQEIQDAWKKLSKFKALPAGHAIGKKAHNSLLEAYLSGWLEFIKR
;
A
#
# COMPACT_ATOMS: atom_id res chain seq x y z
N LEU A 1 -6.46 30.37 14.86
CA LEU A 1 -6.49 29.30 13.87
C LEU A 1 -5.21 29.41 13.04
N SER A 2 -4.13 28.71 13.42
CA SER A 2 -2.92 28.56 12.63
C SER A 2 -3.30 27.92 11.29
N LYS A 3 -2.81 28.44 10.16
CA LYS A 3 -2.96 27.80 8.85
C LYS A 3 -2.47 26.34 8.97
N PRO A 4 -3.23 25.35 8.45
CA PRO A 4 -2.75 23.98 8.44
C PRO A 4 -1.40 23.95 7.72
N TYR A 5 -0.42 23.32 8.37
CA TYR A 5 0.90 23.11 7.80
C TYR A 5 0.75 22.28 6.52
N GLU A 6 1.09 22.87 5.39
CA GLU A 6 1.32 22.09 4.18
C GLU A 6 2.78 21.60 4.21
N PRO A 7 3.04 20.28 4.31
CA PRO A 7 4.40 19.79 4.16
C PRO A 7 4.96 20.31 2.84
N PRO A 8 6.23 20.75 2.79
CA PRO A 8 6.81 21.23 1.55
C PRO A 8 6.64 20.15 0.48
N ILE A 9 5.93 20.53 -0.60
CA ILE A 9 5.77 19.68 -1.77
C ILE A 9 7.19 19.41 -2.27
N PRO A 10 7.65 18.16 -2.41
CA PRO A 10 8.80 17.96 -3.25
C PRO A 10 8.46 18.62 -4.60
N PRO A 11 9.34 19.46 -5.14
CA PRO A 11 9.14 19.95 -6.50
C PRO A 11 8.89 18.75 -7.37
N LYS A 12 8.20 18.93 -8.54
CA LYS A 12 7.87 17.88 -9.54
C LYS A 12 8.74 16.64 -9.39
N PRO A 13 8.22 15.39 -9.47
CA PRO A 13 8.99 14.21 -9.18
C PRO A 13 10.39 14.34 -9.75
N LEU A 14 11.39 14.40 -8.86
CA LEU A 14 12.79 14.55 -9.26
C LEU A 14 13.15 13.37 -10.16
N PRO A 15 13.94 13.58 -11.22
CA PRO A 15 14.43 12.48 -12.04
C PRO A 15 15.08 11.40 -11.16
N ILE A 16 14.85 10.13 -11.48
CA ILE A 16 15.33 8.97 -10.69
C ILE A 16 16.87 8.83 -10.66
N ASP A 17 17.56 9.58 -11.48
CA ASP A 17 19.03 9.68 -11.58
C ASP A 17 19.61 10.88 -10.79
N GLN A 18 18.79 11.75 -10.23
CA GLN A 18 19.24 12.87 -9.40
C GLN A 18 19.24 12.53 -7.91
N ASN A 19 20.11 13.22 -7.17
CA ASN A 19 20.26 13.00 -5.73
C ASN A 19 19.09 13.60 -4.93
N TRP A 20 18.54 12.81 -4.01
CA TRP A 20 17.44 13.21 -3.14
C TRP A 20 17.91 13.30 -1.69
N ALA A 21 17.54 14.35 -0.97
CA ALA A 21 17.76 14.46 0.47
C ALA A 21 17.10 13.30 1.23
N LEU A 22 15.89 12.88 0.82
CA LEU A 22 15.16 11.75 1.39
C LEU A 22 15.99 10.46 1.40
N LEU A 23 16.88 10.27 0.43
CA LEU A 23 17.74 9.09 0.30
C LEU A 23 19.20 9.37 0.74
N GLY A 24 19.40 10.41 1.53
CA GLY A 24 20.73 10.78 2.05
C GLY A 24 21.70 11.24 0.97
N GLY A 25 21.23 12.00 0.00
CA GLY A 25 22.02 12.51 -1.11
C GLY A 25 22.34 11.48 -2.19
N ARG A 26 21.58 10.39 -2.25
CA ARG A 26 21.64 9.37 -3.30
C ARG A 26 20.51 9.52 -4.28
N SER A 27 20.71 9.11 -5.51
CA SER A 27 19.59 8.97 -6.45
C SER A 27 18.73 7.75 -6.11
N PRO A 28 17.44 7.74 -6.51
CA PRO A 28 16.61 6.55 -6.43
C PRO A 28 17.25 5.31 -7.05
N GLN A 29 17.93 5.44 -8.19
CA GLN A 29 18.63 4.32 -8.85
C GLN A 29 19.76 3.75 -7.96
N GLU A 30 20.56 4.62 -7.35
CA GLU A 30 21.64 4.19 -6.43
C GLU A 30 21.05 3.51 -5.19
N PHE A 31 19.96 4.03 -4.64
CA PHE A 31 19.26 3.41 -3.51
C PHE A 31 18.76 2.01 -3.88
N MET A 32 18.03 1.85 -4.98
CA MET A 32 17.51 0.55 -5.43
C MET A 32 18.64 -0.46 -5.68
N LYS A 33 19.75 -0.02 -6.24
CA LYS A 33 20.91 -0.88 -6.50
C LYS A 33 21.62 -1.31 -5.22
N ALA A 34 21.79 -0.42 -4.24
CA ALA A 34 22.67 -0.64 -3.09
C ALA A 34 21.97 -1.07 -1.81
N PHE A 35 20.69 -0.70 -1.61
CA PHE A 35 19.98 -0.86 -0.33
C PHE A 35 18.70 -1.68 -0.43
N TRP A 36 17.88 -1.48 -1.48
CA TRP A 36 16.60 -2.15 -1.64
C TRP A 36 16.71 -3.68 -1.52
N HIS A 37 15.95 -4.31 -0.60
CA HIS A 37 16.03 -5.73 -0.24
C HIS A 37 17.41 -6.23 0.23
N LYS A 38 18.34 -5.35 0.61
CA LYS A 38 19.72 -5.74 0.87
C LYS A 38 20.20 -5.38 2.26
N LYS A 39 20.09 -4.10 2.64
CA LYS A 39 20.63 -3.63 3.92
C LYS A 39 19.95 -2.36 4.41
N PRO A 40 19.96 -2.13 5.74
CA PRO A 40 19.43 -0.91 6.33
C PRO A 40 20.13 0.37 5.83
N LEU A 41 19.37 1.49 5.86
CA LEU A 41 19.91 2.82 5.58
C LEU A 41 19.34 3.83 6.59
N LEU A 42 20.20 4.42 7.39
CA LEU A 42 19.89 5.58 8.20
C LEU A 42 20.18 6.86 7.41
N VAL A 43 19.21 7.77 7.34
CA VAL A 43 19.34 9.09 6.73
C VAL A 43 19.04 10.16 7.77
N ARG A 44 20.06 10.94 8.12
CA ARG A 44 19.89 12.11 8.99
C ARG A 44 19.39 13.29 8.16
N GLY A 45 18.39 14.01 8.66
CA GLY A 45 17.81 15.16 7.97
C GLY A 45 17.19 14.80 6.60
N ALA A 46 16.61 13.63 6.46
CA ALA A 46 15.94 13.15 5.24
C ALA A 46 14.86 14.13 4.74
N ILE A 47 14.23 14.87 5.67
CA ILE A 47 13.28 15.94 5.36
C ILE A 47 13.94 17.29 5.70
N PRO A 48 14.47 18.02 4.69
CA PRO A 48 15.24 19.26 4.92
C PRO A 48 14.50 20.33 5.70
N ALA A 49 13.16 20.38 5.62
CA ALA A 49 12.36 21.36 6.36
C ALA A 49 12.55 21.25 7.88
N TYR A 50 12.67 20.02 8.43
CA TYR A 50 12.93 19.82 9.86
C TYR A 50 14.34 20.22 10.24
N ALA A 51 15.34 19.93 9.39
CA ALA A 51 16.71 20.36 9.61
C ALA A 51 16.85 21.88 9.63
N LEU A 52 16.15 22.57 8.70
CA LEU A 52 16.12 24.03 8.63
C LEU A 52 15.42 24.62 9.85
N ALA A 53 14.26 24.10 10.23
CA ALA A 53 13.52 24.53 11.42
C ALA A 53 14.34 24.39 12.71
N LYS A 54 15.07 23.29 12.85
CA LYS A 54 16.00 23.07 13.97
C LYS A 54 17.14 24.12 13.97
N ALA A 55 17.73 24.39 12.81
CA ALA A 55 18.80 25.38 12.68
C ALA A 55 18.32 26.82 13.00
N GLN A 56 17.05 27.13 12.72
CA GLN A 56 16.42 28.42 13.01
C GLN A 56 15.80 28.49 14.41
N ASN A 57 15.90 27.42 15.20
CA ASN A 57 15.25 27.28 16.52
C ASN A 57 13.72 27.53 16.46
N THR A 58 13.08 27.16 15.36
CA THR A 58 11.63 27.25 15.14
C THR A 58 11.06 25.84 15.10
N PRO A 59 10.36 25.36 16.16
CA PRO A 59 9.79 24.02 16.16
C PRO A 59 8.85 23.82 14.97
N LEU A 60 8.99 22.68 14.30
CA LEU A 60 8.09 22.27 13.25
C LEU A 60 7.15 21.20 13.81
N ASP A 61 5.87 21.53 13.90
CA ASP A 61 4.85 20.62 14.38
C ASP A 61 4.61 19.48 13.39
N SER A 62 4.12 18.34 13.91
CA SER A 62 3.64 17.26 13.06
C SER A 62 2.52 17.75 12.15
N PRO A 63 2.48 17.35 10.86
CA PRO A 63 1.37 17.63 9.95
C PRO A 63 0.01 17.15 10.46
N ILE A 64 -0.01 16.17 11.35
CA ILE A 64 -1.22 15.65 12.00
C ILE A 64 -1.01 15.70 13.51
N SER A 65 -1.82 16.50 14.21
CA SER A 65 -1.71 16.64 15.66
C SER A 65 -2.02 15.35 16.40
N ALA A 66 -1.47 15.18 17.60
CA ALA A 66 -1.78 14.04 18.48
C ALA A 66 -3.30 13.92 18.73
N GLN A 67 -3.98 15.05 18.96
CA GLN A 67 -5.43 15.07 19.15
C GLN A 67 -6.19 14.53 17.93
N THR A 68 -5.78 14.90 16.73
CA THR A 68 -6.38 14.39 15.48
C THR A 68 -6.13 12.88 15.32
N LEU A 69 -4.93 12.39 15.64
CA LEU A 69 -4.64 10.94 15.63
C LEU A 69 -5.49 10.18 16.63
N PHE A 70 -5.71 10.73 17.82
CA PHE A 70 -6.62 10.13 18.81
C PHE A 70 -8.08 10.10 18.34
N GLN A 71 -8.53 11.10 17.58
CA GLN A 71 -9.86 11.08 16.96
C GLN A 71 -9.96 9.98 15.91
N PHE A 72 -8.95 9.79 15.07
CA PHE A 72 -8.91 8.70 14.11
C PHE A 72 -8.90 7.33 14.78
N ALA A 73 -8.16 7.17 15.90
CA ALA A 73 -8.15 5.92 16.65
C ALA A 73 -9.52 5.52 17.23
N GLN A 74 -10.43 6.49 17.40
CA GLN A 74 -11.80 6.29 17.85
C GLN A 74 -12.81 6.13 16.71
N SER A 75 -12.39 6.33 15.45
CA SER A 75 -13.27 6.20 14.27
C SER A 75 -13.28 4.76 13.76
N ALA A 76 -14.47 4.29 13.34
CA ALA A 76 -14.60 3.03 12.64
C ALA A 76 -13.98 3.06 11.22
N ASP A 77 -13.78 4.26 10.65
CA ASP A 77 -13.18 4.42 9.32
C ASP A 77 -11.65 4.27 9.32
N CYS A 78 -11.04 4.13 10.50
CA CYS A 78 -9.60 3.97 10.65
C CYS A 78 -9.26 2.69 11.40
N GLU A 79 -8.55 1.78 10.76
CA GLU A 79 -8.01 0.61 11.47
C GLU A 79 -6.96 1.09 12.46
N SER A 80 -7.25 0.86 13.74
CA SER A 80 -6.36 1.28 14.83
C SER A 80 -6.11 0.15 15.83
N ARG A 81 -4.96 0.22 16.50
CA ARG A 81 -4.55 -0.73 17.53
C ARG A 81 -3.83 0.02 18.66
N LEU A 82 -4.20 -0.29 19.89
CA LEU A 82 -3.49 0.19 21.09
C LEU A 82 -2.64 -0.95 21.65
N VAL A 83 -1.37 -0.70 21.82
CA VAL A 83 -0.38 -1.61 22.41
C VAL A 83 0.11 -1.01 23.72
N HIS A 84 0.09 -1.79 24.81
CA HIS A 84 0.85 -1.52 26.02
C HIS A 84 2.04 -2.48 26.09
N SER A 85 3.20 -1.98 26.51
CA SER A 85 4.43 -2.78 26.58
C SER A 85 4.71 -3.36 27.99
N LYS A 86 3.98 -2.91 29.02
CA LYS A 86 4.17 -3.36 30.41
C LYS A 86 2.85 -3.43 31.19
N PRO A 87 2.17 -4.59 31.26
CA PRO A 87 2.44 -5.82 30.51
C PRO A 87 2.03 -5.70 29.03
N TRP A 88 2.53 -6.61 28.20
CA TRP A 88 2.15 -6.65 26.80
C TRP A 88 0.66 -6.93 26.63
N SER A 89 -0.03 -5.99 26.01
CA SER A 89 -1.42 -6.15 25.62
C SER A 89 -1.69 -5.47 24.28
N LEU A 90 -2.72 -5.94 23.56
CA LEU A 90 -3.14 -5.43 22.28
C LEU A 90 -4.66 -5.29 22.29
N SER A 91 -5.15 -4.08 22.00
CA SER A 91 -6.57 -3.79 21.80
C SER A 91 -6.80 -3.30 20.39
N ALA A 92 -7.76 -3.90 19.68
CA ALA A 92 -8.19 -3.43 18.38
C ALA A 92 -9.16 -2.23 18.53
N GLY A 93 -9.08 -1.28 17.57
CA GLY A 93 -10.03 -0.18 17.46
C GLY A 93 -11.36 -0.59 16.82
N PRO A 94 -12.33 0.34 16.78
CA PRO A 94 -12.23 1.73 17.26
C PRO A 94 -12.09 1.81 18.79
N LEU A 95 -11.14 2.63 19.24
CA LEU A 95 -10.85 2.77 20.68
C LEU A 95 -11.91 3.65 21.35
N SER A 96 -12.34 3.29 22.56
CA SER A 96 -13.23 4.17 23.32
C SER A 96 -12.44 5.35 23.91
N LYS A 97 -13.12 6.46 24.17
CA LYS A 97 -12.49 7.67 24.73
C LYS A 97 -11.73 7.40 26.05
N LYS A 98 -12.21 6.44 26.85
CA LYS A 98 -11.57 6.06 28.12
C LYS A 98 -10.28 5.25 27.94
N ASP A 99 -10.12 4.61 26.76
CA ASP A 99 -8.96 3.78 26.46
C ASP A 99 -7.82 4.59 25.81
N ILE A 100 -8.09 5.84 25.42
CA ILE A 100 -7.06 6.74 24.88
C ILE A 100 -6.14 7.19 26.02
N PRO A 101 -4.83 6.85 25.97
CA PRO A 101 -3.88 7.27 26.98
C PRO A 101 -3.68 8.79 26.97
N LYS A 102 -3.25 9.36 28.10
CA LYS A 102 -2.72 10.73 28.08
C LYS A 102 -1.36 10.74 27.39
N ILE A 103 -1.02 11.85 26.77
CA ILE A 103 0.20 11.94 25.96
C ILE A 103 1.47 11.73 26.79
N GLU A 104 1.41 12.06 28.09
CA GLU A 104 2.49 11.91 29.07
C GLU A 104 2.57 10.51 29.70
N ASP A 105 1.52 9.69 29.55
CA ASP A 105 1.53 8.32 30.08
C ASP A 105 2.63 7.51 29.36
N THR A 106 3.19 6.53 30.07
CA THR A 106 4.31 5.73 29.55
C THR A 106 3.86 4.38 28.99
N ASP A 107 4.75 3.75 28.21
CA ASP A 107 4.65 2.34 27.81
C ASP A 107 3.42 2.00 26.94
N TRP A 108 2.94 2.96 26.14
CA TRP A 108 1.85 2.77 25.20
C TRP A 108 2.19 3.23 23.79
N THR A 109 1.55 2.63 22.80
CA THR A 109 1.63 3.03 21.38
C THR A 109 0.28 2.80 20.71
N ILE A 110 -0.24 3.80 20.01
CA ILE A 110 -1.37 3.66 19.09
C ILE A 110 -0.82 3.58 17.68
N LEU A 111 -1.26 2.58 16.94
CA LEU A 111 -0.98 2.36 15.52
C LEU A 111 -2.23 2.69 14.71
N LEU A 112 -2.07 3.46 13.64
CA LEU A 112 -3.15 3.90 12.73
C LEU A 112 -2.75 3.49 11.31
N GLN A 113 -3.51 2.59 10.70
CA GLN A 113 -3.21 1.97 9.42
C GLN A 113 -3.88 2.72 8.26
N GLY A 114 -3.28 2.70 7.06
CA GLY A 114 -3.92 3.24 5.85
C GLY A 114 -4.15 4.75 5.89
N MET A 115 -3.30 5.50 6.58
CA MET A 115 -3.49 6.92 6.83
C MET A 115 -3.44 7.79 5.56
N GLU A 116 -2.86 7.31 4.48
CA GLU A 116 -2.88 7.95 3.16
C GLU A 116 -4.29 8.08 2.59
N ALA A 117 -5.20 7.18 2.95
CA ALA A 117 -6.59 7.20 2.56
C ALA A 117 -7.44 8.18 3.39
N ILE A 118 -6.94 8.55 4.57
CA ILE A 118 -7.68 9.31 5.58
C ILE A 118 -7.24 10.77 5.63
N HIS A 119 -5.94 11.03 5.42
CA HIS A 119 -5.40 12.37 5.61
C HIS A 119 -4.45 12.79 4.47
N PRO A 120 -4.67 13.99 3.84
CA PRO A 120 -3.89 14.46 2.69
C PRO A 120 -2.38 14.55 2.95
N ALA A 121 -1.95 14.88 4.18
CA ALA A 121 -0.53 14.93 4.51
C ALA A 121 0.13 13.54 4.43
N ALA A 122 -0.57 12.48 4.84
CA ALA A 122 -0.09 11.11 4.74
C ALA A 122 -0.02 10.66 3.26
N ALA A 123 -1.07 10.92 2.47
CA ALA A 123 -1.08 10.66 1.03
C ALA A 123 0.09 11.34 0.32
N LYS A 124 0.39 12.58 0.71
CA LYS A 124 1.51 13.34 0.14
C LYS A 124 2.87 12.70 0.46
N ILE A 125 3.10 12.30 1.71
CA ILE A 125 4.35 11.61 2.08
C ILE A 125 4.47 10.29 1.33
N LEU A 126 3.40 9.50 1.25
CA LEU A 126 3.39 8.26 0.49
C LEU A 126 3.81 8.49 -0.97
N SER A 127 3.36 9.58 -1.59
CA SER A 127 3.68 9.91 -2.98
C SER A 127 5.18 10.13 -3.25
N TRP A 128 6.00 10.44 -2.24
CA TRP A 128 7.45 10.60 -2.39
C TRP A 128 8.15 9.30 -2.73
N PHE A 129 7.52 8.16 -2.46
CA PHE A 129 8.10 6.82 -2.66
C PHE A 129 7.74 6.19 -4.00
N ARG A 130 7.08 6.92 -4.92
CA ARG A 130 6.71 6.44 -6.26
C ARG A 130 7.89 6.24 -7.23
N PHE A 131 9.12 6.34 -6.76
CA PHE A 131 10.29 5.79 -7.45
C PHE A 131 10.37 4.25 -7.32
N ILE A 132 9.59 3.68 -6.41
CA ILE A 132 9.31 2.26 -6.30
C ILE A 132 7.95 2.01 -6.96
N PRO A 133 7.79 0.94 -7.77
CA PRO A 133 6.53 0.66 -8.47
C PRO A 133 5.31 0.66 -7.55
N ASP A 134 4.21 1.28 -7.97
CA ASP A 134 2.95 1.36 -7.20
C ASP A 134 2.42 -0.04 -6.80
N ALA A 135 2.70 -1.09 -7.59
CA ALA A 135 2.35 -2.48 -7.26
C ALA A 135 3.02 -2.99 -5.97
N ARG A 136 4.14 -2.37 -5.57
CA ARG A 136 4.87 -2.70 -4.34
C ARG A 136 4.45 -1.84 -3.16
N LEU A 137 3.82 -0.69 -3.41
CA LEU A 137 3.39 0.22 -2.36
C LEU A 137 2.19 -0.39 -1.61
N ASP A 138 2.29 -0.48 -0.28
CA ASP A 138 1.19 -0.97 0.56
C ASP A 138 0.40 0.19 1.15
N ASP A 139 0.90 0.80 2.22
CA ASP A 139 0.25 1.93 2.88
C ASP A 139 1.23 2.79 3.69
N LEU A 140 0.67 3.83 4.29
CA LEU A 140 1.32 4.61 5.33
C LEU A 140 0.64 4.38 6.67
N MET A 141 1.37 3.79 7.62
CA MET A 141 0.95 3.64 9.00
C MET A 141 1.56 4.74 9.87
N ILE A 142 0.77 5.32 10.76
CA ILE A 142 1.27 6.26 11.77
C ILE A 142 1.25 5.60 13.14
N SER A 143 2.39 5.61 13.82
CA SER A 143 2.48 5.31 15.24
C SER A 143 2.59 6.59 16.06
N ILE A 144 1.78 6.72 17.13
CA ILE A 144 1.94 7.73 18.16
C ILE A 144 2.14 7.03 19.50
N ALA A 145 3.09 7.49 20.30
CA ALA A 145 3.49 6.79 21.53
C ALA A 145 3.87 7.74 22.65
N GLY A 146 3.63 7.31 23.88
CA GLY A 146 4.24 7.89 25.07
C GLY A 146 5.65 7.36 25.33
N PRO A 147 6.42 7.96 26.28
CA PRO A 147 7.76 7.50 26.62
C PRO A 147 7.79 6.01 26.98
N GLY A 148 8.76 5.26 26.48
CA GLY A 148 8.86 3.81 26.69
C GLY A 148 7.92 2.99 25.79
N GLY A 149 7.00 3.64 25.06
CA GLY A 149 6.08 2.97 24.14
C GLY A 149 6.78 2.38 22.91
N GLY A 150 6.26 1.26 22.44
CA GLY A 150 6.73 0.51 21.28
C GLY A 150 5.91 -0.76 21.12
N VAL A 151 6.23 -1.55 20.10
CA VAL A 151 5.58 -2.83 19.81
C VAL A 151 6.47 -4.03 20.12
N GLY A 152 7.63 -3.78 20.73
CA GLY A 152 8.65 -4.77 21.07
C GLY A 152 9.54 -5.14 19.87
N PRO A 153 10.58 -5.94 20.13
CA PRO A 153 11.48 -6.41 19.07
C PRO A 153 10.77 -7.40 18.17
N HIS A 154 10.79 -7.11 16.86
CA HIS A 154 10.12 -7.90 15.80
C HIS A 154 10.90 -7.80 14.48
N PHE A 155 10.37 -8.44 13.46
CA PHE A 155 10.82 -8.28 12.08
C PHE A 155 9.60 -8.26 11.15
N ASP A 156 9.75 -7.60 10.00
CA ASP A 156 8.75 -7.59 8.95
C ASP A 156 9.19 -8.44 7.76
N SER A 157 8.24 -8.96 6.99
CA SER A 157 8.50 -9.70 5.74
C SER A 157 8.58 -8.79 4.52
N TYR A 158 8.56 -7.47 4.74
CA TYR A 158 8.50 -6.45 3.70
C TYR A 158 9.48 -5.29 3.99
N ASP A 159 9.72 -4.48 2.98
CA ASP A 159 10.51 -3.26 3.10
C ASP A 159 9.70 -2.17 3.80
N VAL A 160 10.35 -1.35 4.63
CA VAL A 160 9.71 -0.22 5.30
C VAL A 160 10.64 0.98 5.41
N PHE A 161 10.09 2.18 5.19
CA PHE A 161 10.74 3.44 5.52
C PHE A 161 10.07 4.03 6.75
N LEU A 162 10.84 4.25 7.80
CA LEU A 162 10.42 4.76 9.09
C LEU A 162 10.85 6.22 9.19
N ILE A 163 9.90 7.15 9.05
CA ILE A 163 10.15 8.58 9.05
C ILE A 163 9.82 9.13 10.43
N GLN A 164 10.77 9.71 11.11
CA GLN A 164 10.54 10.34 12.41
C GLN A 164 9.95 11.74 12.18
N ILE A 165 8.73 11.96 12.68
CA ILE A 165 7.96 13.19 12.46
C ILE A 165 7.88 14.05 13.72
N SER A 166 7.69 13.45 14.89
CA SER A 166 7.58 14.19 16.16
C SER A 166 8.22 13.41 17.30
N GLY A 167 8.87 14.11 18.23
CA GLY A 167 9.62 13.49 19.31
C GLY A 167 10.77 12.62 18.80
N ARG A 168 11.50 12.01 19.73
CA ARG A 168 12.63 11.12 19.42
C ARG A 168 12.22 9.67 19.63
N ARG A 169 12.76 8.79 18.76
CA ARG A 169 12.59 7.34 18.88
C ARG A 169 13.92 6.64 18.81
N ARG A 170 14.17 5.74 19.76
CA ARG A 170 15.35 4.85 19.74
C ARG A 170 15.04 3.62 18.95
N TRP A 171 15.79 3.41 17.88
CA TRP A 171 15.76 2.20 17.08
C TRP A 171 16.95 1.32 17.41
N LYS A 172 16.67 0.06 17.72
CA LYS A 172 17.66 -1.00 17.88
C LYS A 172 17.48 -1.96 16.71
N ILE A 173 18.57 -2.29 16.03
CA ILE A 173 18.58 -3.06 14.78
C ILE A 173 19.53 -4.25 14.95
N SER A 174 19.18 -5.39 14.35
CA SER A 174 20.03 -6.57 14.27
C SER A 174 19.83 -7.34 12.99
N GLU A 175 20.94 -7.80 12.40
CA GLU A 175 20.96 -8.72 11.26
C GLU A 175 20.99 -10.20 11.71
N GLN A 176 20.58 -10.47 12.96
CA GLN A 176 20.56 -11.82 13.53
C GLN A 176 19.72 -12.79 12.70
N SER A 177 20.17 -14.05 12.63
CA SER A 177 19.42 -15.13 11.96
C SER A 177 18.35 -15.79 12.83
N ASP A 178 18.47 -15.70 14.18
CA ASP A 178 17.45 -16.23 15.08
C ASP A 178 16.25 -15.28 15.16
N LEU A 179 15.21 -15.63 14.45
CA LEU A 179 13.93 -14.90 14.41
C LEU A 179 12.82 -15.63 15.20
N SER A 180 13.17 -16.49 16.14
CA SER A 180 12.21 -17.22 16.97
C SER A 180 11.39 -16.26 17.84
N LEU A 181 10.08 -16.54 17.93
CA LEU A 181 9.12 -15.68 18.63
C LEU A 181 8.85 -16.17 20.05
N LYS A 182 8.50 -15.26 20.95
CA LYS A 182 7.97 -15.59 22.29
C LYS A 182 6.57 -16.17 22.11
N PRO A 183 6.30 -17.35 22.73
CA PRO A 183 4.96 -17.93 22.69
C PRO A 183 3.97 -17.13 23.53
N SER A 184 2.68 -17.26 23.23
CA SER A 184 1.56 -16.77 24.09
C SER A 184 1.49 -15.25 24.31
N LEU A 185 2.16 -14.45 23.49
CA LEU A 185 1.99 -13.00 23.50
C LEU A 185 1.02 -12.56 22.38
N PRO A 186 0.27 -11.47 22.60
CA PRO A 186 -0.63 -10.95 21.57
C PRO A 186 0.11 -10.31 20.38
N LEU A 187 1.41 -10.11 20.50
CA LEU A 187 2.32 -9.53 19.50
C LEU A 187 3.41 -10.53 19.13
N LYS A 188 3.89 -10.46 17.90
CA LYS A 188 5.01 -11.28 17.40
C LYS A 188 6.36 -10.75 17.92
N ILE A 189 6.67 -10.96 19.18
CA ILE A 189 7.89 -10.46 19.82
C ILE A 189 9.01 -11.49 19.73
N LEU A 190 10.18 -11.05 19.27
CA LEU A 190 11.39 -11.90 19.23
C LEU A 190 11.83 -12.35 20.62
N LYS A 191 12.21 -13.63 20.74
CA LYS A 191 12.65 -14.24 21.98
C LYS A 191 14.06 -13.80 22.37
N ASN A 192 14.97 -13.79 21.41
CA ASN A 192 16.42 -13.63 21.63
C ASN A 192 16.95 -12.42 20.84
N PHE A 193 16.29 -11.27 20.95
CA PHE A 193 16.73 -10.06 20.27
C PHE A 193 18.01 -9.49 20.91
N LYS A 194 19.05 -9.28 20.07
CA LYS A 194 20.31 -8.66 20.45
C LYS A 194 20.61 -7.51 19.50
N ALA A 195 20.54 -6.28 20.00
CA ALA A 195 20.83 -5.10 19.18
C ALA A 195 22.31 -5.05 18.77
N GLU A 196 22.55 -4.88 17.48
CA GLU A 196 23.87 -4.63 16.90
C GLU A 196 24.10 -3.13 16.65
N TYR A 197 23.04 -2.43 16.28
CA TYR A 197 23.06 -0.98 16.06
C TYR A 197 21.97 -0.32 16.90
N ILE A 198 22.27 0.85 17.44
CA ILE A 198 21.33 1.66 18.23
C ILE A 198 21.41 3.10 17.73
N TRP A 199 20.26 3.62 17.29
CA TRP A 199 20.15 4.98 16.77
C TRP A 199 18.95 5.70 17.38
N ASP A 200 19.16 6.90 17.88
CA ASP A 200 18.09 7.81 18.26
C ASP A 200 17.76 8.67 17.04
N LEU A 201 16.55 8.52 16.51
CA LEU A 201 16.04 9.34 15.41
C LEU A 201 15.32 10.56 15.97
N GLU A 202 15.62 11.71 15.37
CA GLU A 202 14.95 12.99 15.61
C GLU A 202 14.01 13.36 14.46
N PRO A 203 13.07 14.32 14.66
CA PRO A 203 12.20 14.76 13.59
C PRO A 203 12.97 15.16 12.32
N GLY A 204 12.53 14.60 11.19
CA GLY A 204 13.19 14.73 9.90
C GLY A 204 14.18 13.63 9.53
N ASP A 205 14.56 12.76 10.47
CA ASP A 205 15.37 11.58 10.18
C ASP A 205 14.52 10.45 9.57
N MET A 206 15.17 9.56 8.82
CA MET A 206 14.53 8.38 8.23
C MET A 206 15.41 7.15 8.39
N LEU A 207 14.79 6.01 8.67
CA LEU A 207 15.42 4.70 8.68
C LEU A 207 14.70 3.79 7.69
N TYR A 208 15.43 3.26 6.71
CA TYR A 208 14.95 2.19 5.84
C TYR A 208 15.42 0.84 6.37
N LEU A 209 14.50 -0.13 6.41
CA LEU A 209 14.75 -1.52 6.77
C LEU A 209 14.27 -2.44 5.65
N PRO A 210 15.12 -3.33 5.14
CA PRO A 210 14.69 -4.41 4.25
C PRO A 210 13.99 -5.53 5.02
N PRO A 211 13.34 -6.49 4.32
CA PRO A 211 12.70 -7.64 4.95
C PRO A 211 13.62 -8.40 5.91
N HIS A 212 13.04 -8.96 6.96
CA HIS A 212 13.69 -9.84 7.95
C HIS A 212 14.76 -9.21 8.84
N ILE A 213 14.96 -7.90 8.77
CA ILE A 213 15.82 -7.20 9.75
C ILE A 213 15.08 -7.10 11.09
N ALA A 214 15.67 -7.71 12.12
CA ALA A 214 15.15 -7.63 13.49
C ALA A 214 15.31 -6.20 14.02
N HIS A 215 14.23 -5.61 14.57
CA HIS A 215 14.26 -4.25 15.05
C HIS A 215 13.30 -3.99 16.22
N GLU A 216 13.60 -2.96 17.00
CA GLU A 216 12.79 -2.47 18.11
C GLU A 216 12.81 -0.94 18.11
N GLY A 217 11.64 -0.31 18.08
CA GLY A 217 11.48 1.14 18.20
C GLY A 217 10.85 1.53 19.53
N ILE A 218 11.56 2.33 20.34
CA ILE A 218 11.12 2.79 21.66
C ILE A 218 11.00 4.32 21.62
N ALA A 219 9.83 4.85 21.94
CA ALA A 219 9.61 6.28 22.06
C ALA A 219 10.39 6.84 23.26
N LEU A 220 11.07 7.96 23.07
CA LEU A 220 11.83 8.64 24.12
C LEU A 220 11.09 9.84 24.69
N ASP A 221 10.23 10.47 23.89
CA ASP A 221 9.51 11.68 24.25
C ASP A 221 7.99 11.44 24.20
N PRO A 222 7.18 12.23 24.93
CA PRO A 222 5.73 12.20 24.83
C PRO A 222 5.25 12.57 23.42
N GLY A 223 4.20 11.90 22.93
CA GLY A 223 3.63 12.18 21.61
C GLY A 223 4.58 11.89 20.45
N CYS A 224 5.52 10.97 20.64
CA CYS A 224 6.48 10.54 19.63
C CYS A 224 5.74 9.92 18.43
N GLN A 225 5.93 10.49 17.23
CA GLN A 225 5.30 10.00 16.00
C GLN A 225 6.34 9.49 15.01
N THR A 226 6.16 8.25 14.56
CA THR A 226 6.87 7.68 13.40
C THR A 226 5.86 7.33 12.33
N TRP A 227 6.11 7.79 11.10
CA TRP A 227 5.30 7.49 9.93
C TRP A 227 6.01 6.44 9.10
N SER A 228 5.37 5.28 8.96
CA SER A 228 5.96 4.10 8.32
C SER A 228 5.34 3.92 6.94
N VAL A 229 6.18 3.93 5.90
CA VAL A 229 5.75 3.61 4.53
C VAL A 229 6.13 2.16 4.26
N GLY A 230 5.12 1.30 4.19
CA GLY A 230 5.25 -0.14 3.98
C GLY A 230 5.13 -0.53 2.51
N PHE A 231 5.78 -1.65 2.15
CA PHE A 231 5.76 -2.17 0.78
C PHE A 231 5.30 -3.62 0.74
N ARG A 232 4.46 -3.96 -0.23
CA ARG A 232 3.98 -5.33 -0.44
C ARG A 232 5.12 -6.22 -0.93
N SER A 233 5.21 -7.41 -0.34
CA SER A 233 6.10 -8.49 -0.78
C SER A 233 5.29 -9.77 -0.89
N PRO A 234 4.39 -9.88 -1.90
CA PRO A 234 3.57 -11.06 -2.07
C PRO A 234 4.44 -12.29 -2.35
N SER A 235 4.09 -13.43 -1.77
CA SER A 235 4.78 -14.68 -2.05
C SER A 235 4.49 -15.18 -3.47
N TYR A 236 5.42 -15.93 -4.06
CA TYR A 236 5.15 -16.58 -5.35
C TYR A 236 3.94 -17.52 -5.28
N LYS A 237 3.72 -18.18 -4.14
CA LYS A 237 2.53 -19.02 -3.91
C LYS A 237 1.26 -18.18 -4.06
N GLU A 238 1.19 -17.05 -3.40
CA GLU A 238 0.05 -16.11 -3.47
C GLU A 238 -0.17 -15.63 -4.90
N LEU A 239 0.87 -15.10 -5.56
CA LEU A 239 0.76 -14.62 -6.94
C LEU A 239 0.29 -15.69 -7.92
N LEU A 240 0.81 -16.92 -7.78
CA LEU A 240 0.42 -18.05 -8.64
C LEU A 240 -1.01 -18.52 -8.35
N GLN A 241 -1.41 -18.59 -7.08
CA GLN A 241 -2.77 -18.96 -6.71
C GLN A 241 -3.80 -17.96 -7.25
N GLU A 242 -3.55 -16.67 -7.10
CA GLU A 242 -4.42 -15.61 -7.60
C GLU A 242 -4.50 -15.60 -9.14
N GLY A 243 -3.37 -15.77 -9.82
CA GLY A 243 -3.35 -15.85 -11.27
C GLY A 243 -4.11 -17.06 -11.80
N LEU A 244 -3.95 -18.25 -11.17
CA LEU A 244 -4.67 -19.47 -11.53
C LEU A 244 -6.17 -19.35 -11.26
N TRP A 245 -6.56 -18.73 -10.15
CA TRP A 245 -7.97 -18.51 -9.81
C TRP A 245 -8.67 -17.67 -10.89
N ARG A 246 -8.09 -16.51 -11.25
CA ARG A 246 -8.64 -15.63 -12.29
C ARG A 246 -8.66 -16.26 -13.68
N LEU A 247 -7.66 -17.09 -13.96
CA LEU A 247 -7.67 -17.88 -15.18
C LEU A 247 -8.83 -18.89 -15.17
N ALA A 248 -9.07 -19.54 -14.04
CA ALA A 248 -10.20 -20.47 -13.91
C ALA A 248 -11.56 -19.77 -14.11
N GLU A 249 -11.75 -18.56 -13.57
CA GLU A 249 -12.94 -17.76 -13.81
C GLU A 249 -13.13 -17.44 -15.31
N SER A 250 -12.05 -17.15 -16.04
CA SER A 250 -12.12 -16.85 -17.48
C SER A 250 -12.49 -18.07 -18.34
N LEU A 251 -12.49 -19.32 -17.79
CA LEU A 251 -12.92 -20.51 -18.53
C LEU A 251 -14.42 -20.52 -18.81
N GLU A 252 -15.23 -19.81 -18.03
CA GLU A 252 -16.68 -19.68 -18.24
C GLU A 252 -16.98 -19.02 -19.61
N ASP A 253 -16.09 -18.18 -20.09
CA ASP A 253 -16.21 -17.49 -21.38
C ASP A 253 -15.75 -18.33 -22.59
N LEU A 254 -15.36 -19.59 -22.37
CA LEU A 254 -14.84 -20.49 -23.42
C LEU A 254 -15.85 -21.59 -23.78
N PRO A 255 -16.77 -21.39 -24.77
CA PRO A 255 -17.86 -22.32 -25.09
C PRO A 255 -17.37 -23.73 -25.44
N HIS A 256 -16.15 -23.87 -25.99
CA HIS A 256 -15.58 -25.18 -26.35
C HIS A 256 -15.19 -26.04 -25.13
N LEU A 257 -15.12 -25.45 -23.93
CA LEU A 257 -14.89 -26.17 -22.67
C LEU A 257 -16.19 -26.55 -21.96
N SER A 258 -17.33 -26.00 -22.37
CA SER A 258 -18.65 -26.31 -21.81
C SER A 258 -19.24 -27.60 -22.37
N THR A 259 -18.52 -28.33 -23.22
CA THR A 259 -18.92 -29.64 -23.75
C THR A 259 -18.70 -30.74 -22.72
N TYR A 260 -19.63 -31.71 -22.70
CA TYR A 260 -19.50 -32.86 -21.80
C TYR A 260 -18.45 -33.83 -22.32
N PHE A 261 -17.79 -34.52 -21.37
CA PHE A 261 -16.96 -35.70 -21.66
C PHE A 261 -17.80 -36.79 -22.31
N ALA A 262 -17.25 -37.46 -23.33
CA ALA A 262 -17.89 -38.60 -23.99
C ALA A 262 -16.85 -39.66 -24.34
N ASP A 263 -17.18 -40.90 -24.04
CA ASP A 263 -16.33 -42.09 -24.23
C ASP A 263 -17.10 -43.27 -24.91
N PRO A 264 -17.71 -43.05 -26.09
CA PRO A 264 -18.58 -44.05 -26.72
C PRO A 264 -17.88 -45.37 -27.06
N LEU A 265 -16.56 -45.43 -26.99
CA LEU A 265 -15.74 -46.61 -27.24
C LEU A 265 -15.16 -47.23 -25.95
N GLN A 266 -15.62 -46.81 -24.78
CA GLN A 266 -15.13 -47.34 -23.49
C GLN A 266 -15.52 -48.82 -23.36
N ASN A 267 -14.51 -49.67 -23.14
CA ASN A 267 -14.72 -51.08 -22.84
C ASN A 267 -15.15 -51.29 -21.40
N ALA A 268 -15.83 -52.44 -21.14
CA ALA A 268 -16.09 -52.86 -19.78
C ALA A 268 -14.75 -53.09 -19.03
N THR A 269 -14.72 -52.76 -17.74
CA THR A 269 -13.52 -52.89 -16.90
C THR A 269 -13.78 -53.74 -15.69
N ASP A 270 -12.76 -54.47 -15.24
CA ASP A 270 -12.69 -55.13 -13.93
C ASP A 270 -11.99 -54.28 -12.85
N LYS A 271 -11.59 -53.05 -13.22
CA LYS A 271 -10.89 -52.05 -12.39
C LYS A 271 -11.72 -50.77 -12.28
N ALA A 272 -12.93 -50.89 -11.75
CA ALA A 272 -13.88 -49.80 -11.69
C ALA A 272 -13.40 -48.59 -10.84
N GLU A 273 -12.40 -48.79 -9.99
CA GLU A 273 -11.76 -47.76 -9.18
C GLU A 273 -10.77 -46.90 -9.95
N GLN A 274 -10.39 -47.28 -11.18
CA GLN A 274 -9.43 -46.51 -11.99
C GLN A 274 -10.12 -45.48 -12.88
N LEU A 275 -9.49 -44.33 -13.03
CA LEU A 275 -9.95 -43.31 -14.01
C LEU A 275 -9.75 -43.86 -15.44
N PRO A 276 -10.74 -43.63 -16.34
CA PRO A 276 -10.60 -44.01 -17.74
C PRO A 276 -9.45 -43.26 -18.43
N ASP A 277 -8.62 -44.00 -19.18
CA ASP A 277 -7.49 -43.40 -19.92
C ASP A 277 -7.95 -42.34 -20.92
N GLU A 278 -9.12 -42.51 -21.55
CA GLU A 278 -9.67 -41.55 -22.48
C GLU A 278 -10.09 -40.24 -21.79
N LEU A 279 -10.63 -40.30 -20.56
CA LEU A 279 -10.90 -39.13 -19.76
C LEU A 279 -9.61 -38.31 -19.49
N ILE A 280 -8.57 -39.02 -19.04
CA ILE A 280 -7.27 -38.39 -18.74
C ILE A 280 -6.72 -37.71 -19.98
N LYS A 281 -6.74 -38.41 -21.13
CA LYS A 281 -6.26 -37.89 -22.42
C LYS A 281 -7.03 -36.64 -22.86
N GLN A 282 -8.37 -36.68 -22.85
CA GLN A 282 -9.20 -35.56 -23.27
C GLN A 282 -9.02 -34.36 -22.35
N VAL A 283 -8.94 -34.54 -21.03
CA VAL A 283 -8.63 -33.45 -20.07
C VAL A 283 -7.25 -32.85 -20.35
N GLN A 284 -6.23 -33.69 -20.61
CA GLN A 284 -4.89 -33.18 -20.96
C GLN A 284 -4.89 -32.38 -22.26
N GLU A 285 -5.64 -32.81 -23.28
CA GLU A 285 -5.79 -32.09 -24.53
C GLU A 285 -6.47 -30.74 -24.32
N LYS A 286 -7.56 -30.68 -23.51
CA LYS A 286 -8.23 -29.42 -23.15
C LYS A 286 -7.31 -28.49 -22.38
N LEU A 287 -6.57 -28.99 -21.38
CA LEU A 287 -5.58 -28.19 -20.63
C LEU A 287 -4.54 -27.54 -21.54
N ARG A 288 -4.08 -28.24 -22.60
CA ARG A 288 -3.14 -27.67 -23.57
C ARG A 288 -3.74 -26.49 -24.36
N THR A 289 -5.06 -26.49 -24.58
CA THR A 289 -5.73 -25.36 -25.25
C THR A 289 -5.82 -24.12 -24.40
N LEU A 290 -5.67 -24.22 -23.08
CA LEU A 290 -5.73 -23.08 -22.16
C LEU A 290 -4.47 -22.19 -22.19
N LYS A 291 -3.44 -22.61 -22.94
CA LYS A 291 -2.20 -21.81 -23.09
C LYS A 291 -1.62 -21.33 -21.74
N LEU A 292 -1.74 -22.15 -20.71
CA LEU A 292 -1.25 -21.85 -19.36
C LEU A 292 0.23 -21.45 -19.32
N GLN A 293 0.97 -21.83 -20.36
CA GLN A 293 2.40 -21.50 -20.51
C GLN A 293 2.64 -20.15 -21.19
N GLU A 294 1.61 -19.56 -21.79
CA GLU A 294 1.73 -18.23 -22.37
C GLU A 294 1.57 -17.19 -21.27
N ILE A 295 2.69 -16.53 -20.93
CA ILE A 295 2.77 -15.47 -19.92
C ILE A 295 1.68 -14.42 -20.12
N ASP A 296 1.35 -14.09 -21.38
CA ASP A 296 0.39 -13.05 -21.76
C ASP A 296 -1.07 -13.35 -21.40
N THR A 297 -1.41 -14.62 -21.13
CA THR A 297 -2.76 -14.99 -20.64
C THR A 297 -2.87 -15.01 -19.12
N PHE A 298 -1.76 -15.23 -18.42
CA PHE A 298 -1.71 -15.40 -16.97
C PHE A 298 -1.40 -14.08 -16.22
N LEU A 299 -0.45 -13.28 -16.72
CA LEU A 299 -0.01 -12.06 -16.05
C LEU A 299 -1.06 -10.96 -15.90
N PRO A 300 -2.03 -10.77 -16.83
CA PRO A 300 -3.15 -9.86 -16.59
C PRO A 300 -3.94 -10.18 -15.33
N GLY A 301 -4.14 -11.46 -15.00
CA GLY A 301 -4.78 -11.88 -13.74
C GLY A 301 -3.99 -11.44 -12.50
N ILE A 302 -2.67 -11.58 -12.53
CA ILE A 302 -1.80 -11.07 -11.45
C ILE A 302 -1.86 -9.54 -11.36
N ALA A 303 -1.87 -8.84 -12.50
CA ALA A 303 -1.96 -7.37 -12.51
C ALA A 303 -3.31 -6.88 -11.96
N ALA A 304 -4.40 -7.55 -12.29
CA ALA A 304 -5.72 -7.31 -11.71
C ALA A 304 -5.68 -7.48 -10.19
N TYR A 305 -5.19 -8.63 -9.69
CA TYR A 305 -5.02 -8.88 -8.25
C TYR A 305 -4.21 -7.81 -7.54
N LEU A 306 -3.05 -7.43 -8.07
CA LEU A 306 -2.19 -6.42 -7.45
C LEU A 306 -2.82 -5.02 -7.45
N SER A 307 -3.79 -4.76 -8.34
CA SER A 307 -4.56 -3.53 -8.39
C SER A 307 -5.81 -3.55 -7.52
N GLU A 308 -6.15 -4.65 -6.83
CA GLU A 308 -7.27 -4.66 -5.89
C GLU A 308 -7.01 -3.70 -4.72
N PRO A 309 -8.04 -2.97 -4.28
CA PRO A 309 -7.97 -2.17 -3.08
C PRO A 309 -7.82 -3.06 -1.84
N LYS A 310 -7.44 -2.48 -0.71
CA LYS A 310 -7.45 -3.22 0.57
C LYS A 310 -8.87 -3.69 0.90
N PRO A 311 -9.03 -4.84 1.59
CA PRO A 311 -10.36 -5.36 1.95
C PRO A 311 -11.23 -4.38 2.75
N GLN A 312 -10.61 -3.44 3.47
CA GLN A 312 -11.28 -2.43 4.27
C GLN A 312 -11.64 -1.17 3.47
N ALA A 313 -11.26 -1.09 2.18
CA ALA A 313 -11.54 0.08 1.35
C ALA A 313 -13.06 0.27 1.19
N ILE A 314 -13.52 1.49 1.45
CA ILE A 314 -14.92 1.86 1.32
C ILE A 314 -15.02 2.98 0.28
N PHE A 315 -15.79 2.73 -0.76
CA PHE A 315 -16.06 3.69 -1.81
C PHE A 315 -17.50 4.18 -1.71
N ALA A 316 -17.68 5.48 -1.45
CA ALA A 316 -19.00 6.08 -1.40
C ALA A 316 -19.54 6.29 -2.82
N SER A 317 -20.62 5.59 -3.17
CA SER A 317 -21.32 5.78 -4.44
C SER A 317 -21.86 7.22 -4.56
N LYS A 318 -21.72 7.79 -5.77
CA LYS A 318 -22.15 9.15 -6.12
C LYS A 318 -23.32 9.15 -7.11
N SER A 319 -24.28 8.25 -6.94
CA SER A 319 -25.38 7.95 -7.85
C SER A 319 -26.28 9.15 -8.25
N HIS A 320 -26.19 10.27 -7.53
CA HIS A 320 -26.95 11.48 -7.80
C HIS A 320 -26.27 12.46 -8.79
N VAL A 321 -25.05 12.16 -9.25
CA VAL A 321 -24.31 13.04 -10.16
C VAL A 321 -24.70 12.73 -11.61
N THR A 322 -25.21 13.74 -12.31
CA THR A 322 -25.58 13.60 -13.72
C THR A 322 -24.36 13.66 -14.66
N PRO A 323 -24.43 13.05 -15.88
CA PRO A 323 -23.35 13.17 -16.87
C PRO A 323 -22.99 14.62 -17.23
N PHE A 324 -23.98 15.52 -17.24
CA PHE A 324 -23.76 16.94 -17.46
C PHE A 324 -22.96 17.61 -16.33
N ALA A 325 -23.34 17.34 -15.07
CA ALA A 325 -22.61 17.88 -13.93
C ALA A 325 -21.18 17.36 -13.87
N PHE A 326 -20.96 16.07 -14.18
CA PHE A 326 -19.62 15.50 -14.27
C PHE A 326 -18.79 16.19 -15.35
N ALA A 327 -19.34 16.40 -16.55
CA ALA A 327 -18.67 17.12 -17.63
C ALA A 327 -18.28 18.56 -17.25
N GLN A 328 -19.18 19.29 -16.57
CA GLN A 328 -18.89 20.63 -16.07
C GLN A 328 -17.77 20.64 -15.03
N ASN A 329 -17.71 19.62 -14.19
CA ASN A 329 -16.62 19.48 -13.20
C ASN A 329 -15.28 19.18 -13.89
N LEU A 330 -15.23 18.36 -14.91
CA LEU A 330 -14.01 18.10 -15.68
C LEU A 330 -13.39 19.37 -16.29
N LEU A 331 -14.21 20.35 -16.63
CA LEU A 331 -13.73 21.65 -17.17
C LEU A 331 -13.07 22.53 -16.07
N LYS A 332 -13.48 22.37 -14.83
CA LYS A 332 -13.14 23.30 -13.73
C LYS A 332 -12.24 22.70 -12.64
N LEU A 333 -12.26 21.39 -12.49
CA LEU A 333 -11.64 20.67 -11.40
C LEU A 333 -10.69 19.58 -11.94
N THR A 334 -9.72 19.21 -11.15
CA THR A 334 -8.83 18.09 -11.45
C THR A 334 -9.48 16.80 -10.98
N LEU A 335 -9.60 15.80 -11.88
CA LEU A 335 -10.05 14.45 -11.55
C LEU A 335 -8.84 13.62 -11.08
N VAL A 336 -8.96 13.01 -9.91
CA VAL A 336 -7.91 12.18 -9.29
C VAL A 336 -8.50 10.85 -8.83
N PRO A 337 -7.69 9.78 -8.70
CA PRO A 337 -8.12 8.57 -8.00
C PRO A 337 -8.48 8.88 -6.54
N HIS A 338 -9.53 8.24 -6.03
CA HIS A 338 -9.78 8.20 -4.60
C HIS A 338 -8.54 7.64 -3.87
N PRO A 339 -8.16 8.11 -2.68
CA PRO A 339 -6.94 7.65 -2.00
C PRO A 339 -6.82 6.12 -1.82
N GLN A 340 -7.93 5.41 -1.70
CA GLN A 340 -7.99 3.95 -1.61
C GLN A 340 -7.99 3.23 -2.97
N THR A 341 -8.12 3.97 -4.07
CA THR A 341 -8.12 3.41 -5.43
C THR A 341 -6.71 3.04 -5.86
N ARG A 342 -6.56 1.83 -6.35
CA ARG A 342 -5.31 1.31 -6.92
C ARG A 342 -5.42 1.25 -8.44
N ILE A 343 -4.53 1.95 -9.13
CA ILE A 343 -4.43 1.92 -10.59
C ILE A 343 -3.02 1.47 -10.96
N LEU A 344 -2.94 0.36 -11.71
CA LEU A 344 -1.69 -0.23 -12.19
C LEU A 344 -1.74 -0.41 -13.70
N SER A 345 -0.58 -0.58 -14.33
CA SER A 345 -0.46 -0.90 -15.75
C SER A 345 0.41 -2.15 -15.95
N TYR A 346 0.00 -3.03 -16.86
CA TYR A 346 0.78 -4.12 -17.40
C TYR A 346 0.77 -4.03 -18.91
N GLY A 347 1.92 -3.78 -19.53
CA GLY A 347 1.99 -3.42 -20.95
C GLY A 347 1.12 -2.19 -21.25
N GLU A 348 0.26 -2.33 -22.24
CA GLU A 348 -0.69 -1.28 -22.65
C GLU A 348 -2.01 -1.30 -21.86
N THR A 349 -2.22 -2.33 -21.02
CA THR A 349 -3.45 -2.53 -20.26
C THR A 349 -3.36 -1.81 -18.90
N VAL A 350 -4.44 -1.13 -18.52
CA VAL A 350 -4.60 -0.47 -17.23
C VAL A 350 -5.67 -1.19 -16.42
N PHE A 351 -5.32 -1.49 -15.18
CA PHE A 351 -6.21 -2.10 -14.17
C PHE A 351 -6.53 -1.08 -13.09
N CYS A 352 -7.79 -1.02 -12.69
CA CYS A 352 -8.27 -0.17 -11.60
C CYS A 352 -9.12 -1.01 -10.66
N ASN A 353 -8.71 -1.10 -9.39
CA ASN A 353 -9.41 -1.86 -8.35
C ASN A 353 -9.76 -3.31 -8.74
N GLY A 354 -8.85 -3.98 -9.44
CA GLY A 354 -9.03 -5.36 -9.91
C GLY A 354 -9.64 -5.49 -11.29
N GLU A 355 -10.24 -4.42 -11.84
CA GLU A 355 -10.91 -4.43 -13.14
C GLU A 355 -10.00 -3.94 -14.27
N ASN A 356 -10.17 -4.53 -15.46
CA ASN A 356 -9.45 -4.12 -16.66
C ASN A 356 -10.18 -2.97 -17.36
N MET A 357 -9.56 -1.79 -17.38
CA MET A 357 -10.17 -0.56 -17.87
C MET A 357 -9.90 -0.27 -19.36
N THR A 358 -9.07 -1.05 -20.03
CA THR A 358 -8.56 -0.68 -21.37
C THR A 358 -8.61 -1.79 -22.40
N GLN A 359 -8.87 -3.03 -22.01
CA GLN A 359 -8.90 -4.16 -22.94
C GLN A 359 -10.13 -4.05 -23.87
N ASN A 360 -9.88 -4.13 -25.17
CA ASN A 360 -10.91 -4.00 -26.22
C ASN A 360 -11.65 -2.65 -26.23
N GLU A 361 -11.13 -1.65 -25.52
CA GLU A 361 -11.71 -0.33 -25.42
C GLU A 361 -11.21 0.63 -26.52
N ALA A 362 -12.00 1.69 -26.79
CA ALA A 362 -11.61 2.73 -27.72
C ALA A 362 -10.34 3.46 -27.26
N GLN A 363 -9.52 3.91 -28.22
CA GLN A 363 -8.24 4.58 -27.94
C GLN A 363 -8.37 5.75 -26.94
N GLU A 364 -9.44 6.53 -27.03
CA GLU A 364 -9.69 7.65 -26.10
C GLU A 364 -9.87 7.20 -24.64
N ILE A 365 -10.48 6.01 -24.39
CA ILE A 365 -10.59 5.42 -23.06
C ILE A 365 -9.21 4.99 -22.57
N GLN A 366 -8.49 4.26 -23.42
CA GLN A 366 -7.13 3.81 -23.09
C GLN A 366 -6.22 4.98 -22.71
N ASP A 367 -6.23 6.07 -23.48
CA ASP A 367 -5.41 7.25 -23.24
C ASP A 367 -5.76 7.96 -21.92
N ALA A 368 -7.04 8.04 -21.58
CA ALA A 368 -7.49 8.64 -20.31
C ALA A 368 -7.01 7.83 -19.12
N TRP A 369 -7.19 6.51 -19.15
CA TRP A 369 -6.76 5.62 -18.07
C TRP A 369 -5.24 5.52 -17.95
N LYS A 370 -4.50 5.51 -19.07
CA LYS A 370 -3.03 5.57 -19.06
C LYS A 370 -2.52 6.86 -18.39
N LYS A 371 -3.17 8.00 -18.66
CA LYS A 371 -2.83 9.26 -17.97
C LYS A 371 -3.12 9.20 -16.48
N LEU A 372 -4.29 8.70 -16.07
CA LEU A 372 -4.62 8.50 -14.66
C LEU A 372 -3.64 7.55 -13.96
N SER A 373 -3.27 6.45 -14.60
CA SER A 373 -2.28 5.52 -14.06
C SER A 373 -0.92 6.21 -13.82
N LYS A 374 -0.44 6.95 -14.84
CA LYS A 374 0.88 7.58 -14.82
C LYS A 374 0.96 8.77 -13.87
N PHE A 375 0.01 9.71 -13.98
CA PHE A 375 0.07 11.01 -13.30
C PHE A 375 -0.80 11.09 -12.06
N LYS A 376 -1.66 10.09 -11.81
CA LYS A 376 -2.68 10.08 -10.75
C LYS A 376 -3.57 11.33 -10.76
N ALA A 377 -3.71 11.95 -11.94
CA ALA A 377 -4.56 13.12 -12.15
C ALA A 377 -4.89 13.33 -13.63
N LEU A 378 -6.08 13.82 -13.89
CA LEU A 378 -6.47 14.48 -15.13
C LEU A 378 -6.75 15.94 -14.81
N PRO A 379 -5.95 16.89 -15.34
CA PRO A 379 -6.11 18.32 -15.04
C PRO A 379 -7.44 18.89 -15.52
N ALA A 380 -7.91 19.95 -14.88
CA ALA A 380 -9.07 20.71 -15.30
C ALA A 380 -8.95 21.13 -16.78
N GLY A 381 -10.06 21.03 -17.54
CA GLY A 381 -10.10 21.39 -18.96
C GLY A 381 -9.37 20.40 -19.88
N HIS A 382 -8.93 19.24 -19.36
CA HIS A 382 -8.34 18.22 -20.22
C HIS A 382 -9.38 17.70 -21.23
N ALA A 383 -9.05 17.76 -22.52
CA ALA A 383 -9.92 17.27 -23.58
C ALA A 383 -10.08 15.74 -23.45
N ILE A 384 -11.31 15.29 -23.28
CA ILE A 384 -11.68 13.89 -23.13
C ILE A 384 -12.78 13.58 -24.17
N GLY A 385 -12.59 12.51 -24.94
CA GLY A 385 -13.60 12.04 -25.89
C GLY A 385 -14.85 11.50 -25.17
N LYS A 386 -15.97 11.41 -25.90
CA LYS A 386 -17.27 11.02 -25.33
C LYS A 386 -17.25 9.63 -24.68
N LYS A 387 -16.56 8.66 -25.26
CA LYS A 387 -16.48 7.30 -24.72
C LYS A 387 -15.65 7.27 -23.42
N ALA A 388 -14.50 7.96 -23.41
CA ALA A 388 -13.68 8.09 -22.20
C ALA A 388 -14.43 8.82 -21.09
N HIS A 389 -15.27 9.82 -21.43
CA HIS A 389 -16.14 10.50 -20.48
C HIS A 389 -17.07 9.51 -19.74
N ASN A 390 -17.70 8.57 -20.45
CA ASN A 390 -18.60 7.59 -19.86
C ASN A 390 -17.84 6.62 -18.94
N SER A 391 -16.72 6.08 -19.38
CA SER A 391 -15.88 5.17 -18.56
C SER A 391 -15.40 5.85 -17.26
N LEU A 392 -14.93 7.10 -17.36
CA LEU A 392 -14.52 7.86 -16.17
C LEU A 392 -15.71 8.24 -15.27
N LEU A 393 -16.89 8.51 -15.84
CA LEU A 393 -18.10 8.77 -15.07
C LEU A 393 -18.51 7.54 -14.26
N GLU A 394 -18.50 6.34 -14.84
CA GLU A 394 -18.80 5.09 -14.14
C GLU A 394 -17.87 4.87 -12.95
N ALA A 395 -16.57 5.02 -13.13
CA ALA A 395 -15.60 4.95 -12.06
C ALA A 395 -15.80 6.05 -11.00
N TYR A 396 -16.19 7.25 -11.41
CA TYR A 396 -16.53 8.33 -10.48
C TYR A 396 -17.80 8.04 -9.68
N LEU A 397 -18.83 7.49 -10.31
CA LEU A 397 -20.08 7.10 -9.66
C LEU A 397 -19.86 5.95 -8.65
N SER A 398 -18.94 5.03 -8.97
CA SER A 398 -18.51 3.97 -8.06
C SER A 398 -17.65 4.48 -6.90
N GLY A 399 -17.31 5.77 -6.87
CA GLY A 399 -16.47 6.38 -5.83
C GLY A 399 -14.97 6.15 -6.02
N TRP A 400 -14.52 5.56 -7.13
CA TRP A 400 -13.12 5.29 -7.40
C TRP A 400 -12.32 6.54 -7.81
N LEU A 401 -13.01 7.55 -8.30
CA LEU A 401 -12.45 8.83 -8.69
C LEU A 401 -13.13 9.97 -7.93
N GLU A 402 -12.41 11.07 -7.77
CA GLU A 402 -12.92 12.27 -7.11
C GLU A 402 -12.40 13.55 -7.76
N PHE A 403 -13.12 14.65 -7.58
CA PHE A 403 -12.71 15.95 -8.01
C PHE A 403 -12.05 16.74 -6.88
N ILE A 404 -10.91 17.36 -7.17
CA ILE A 404 -10.24 18.28 -6.27
C ILE A 404 -10.10 19.67 -6.89
N LYS A 405 -10.15 20.71 -6.04
CA LYS A 405 -9.74 22.07 -6.43
C LYS A 405 -8.20 22.12 -6.34
N ARG A 406 -7.57 22.65 -7.37
CA ARG A 406 -6.17 23.04 -7.28
C ARG A 406 -6.03 24.44 -6.76
#